data_76abc153182774084290e6e9c1a74f41
#
_entry.id   76abc153182774084290e6e9c1a74f41
#
_cell.length_a   1.000
_cell.length_b   1.000
_cell.length_c   1.000
_cell.angle_alpha   90.00
_cell.angle_beta   90.00
_cell.angle_gamma   90.00
#
_symmetry.space_group_name_H-M   'P 1'
#
loop_
_entity.id
_entity.type
_entity.pdbx_description
1 polymer ?
#
loop_
_entity_poly.entity_id
_entity_poly.type
_entity_poly.pdbx_seq_one_letter_code
_entity_poly.pdbx_strand_id
1 'polypeptide(L)'
;MHSPLRLVFFVALFSMLPAMLFAQADFSADVVNNSGDASSGPAKIYVSKDKMRFEKQESSGHAGTVIINFVTQTTDILMPERKMYIESAMGQGPGAPRTFNFFRAADAENACDEWKKLANKPGGTCHKVGDEVVNGRSSVKYEGRSADGDVSYVWIDPKLGFPVKWQGKNSGGELRNIKEGTQSASLFSVPGDYQKLDMGNMRMPGGTAPH
;
A
#
# COMPACT_ATOMS: atom_id res chain seq x y z
N MET A 1 -57.00 -7.34 56.30
CA MET A 1 -57.00 -7.22 54.82
C MET A 1 -55.58 -6.84 54.40
N HIS A 2 -54.80 -7.83 53.92
CA HIS A 2 -53.41 -7.70 53.55
C HIS A 2 -53.30 -7.76 52.02
N SER A 3 -52.85 -6.68 51.42
CA SER A 3 -52.61 -6.60 49.95
C SER A 3 -51.18 -7.02 49.63
N PRO A 4 -50.94 -7.95 48.73
CA PRO A 4 -49.55 -8.32 48.34
C PRO A 4 -49.04 -7.37 47.23
N LEU A 5 -47.95 -6.66 47.54
CA LEU A 5 -47.18 -5.86 46.62
C LEU A 5 -46.50 -6.76 45.58
N ARG A 6 -46.95 -6.70 44.34
CA ARG A 6 -46.33 -7.44 43.21
C ARG A 6 -45.09 -6.68 42.71
N LEU A 7 -43.94 -7.21 43.05
CA LEU A 7 -42.64 -6.74 42.54
C LEU A 7 -42.46 -7.21 41.09
N VAL A 8 -42.59 -6.31 40.13
CA VAL A 8 -42.32 -6.59 38.70
C VAL A 8 -40.84 -6.40 38.45
N PHE A 9 -40.10 -7.51 38.24
CA PHE A 9 -38.72 -7.48 37.79
C PHE A 9 -38.69 -7.19 36.28
N PHE A 10 -38.26 -5.99 35.89
CA PHE A 10 -37.87 -5.67 34.51
C PHE A 10 -36.48 -6.23 34.28
N VAL A 11 -36.40 -7.34 33.59
CA VAL A 11 -35.14 -7.86 33.03
C VAL A 11 -34.83 -7.01 31.81
N ALA A 12 -33.92 -6.05 31.92
CA ALA A 12 -33.38 -5.30 30.79
C ALA A 12 -32.43 -6.25 30.01
N LEU A 13 -32.92 -6.78 28.89
CA LEU A 13 -32.12 -7.56 27.96
C LEU A 13 -31.18 -6.59 27.21
N PHE A 14 -29.96 -6.45 27.72
CA PHE A 14 -28.92 -5.65 27.09
C PHE A 14 -28.40 -6.46 25.88
N SER A 15 -28.94 -6.19 24.68
CA SER A 15 -28.45 -6.75 23.44
C SER A 15 -27.06 -6.18 23.15
N MET A 16 -26.00 -6.92 23.49
CA MET A 16 -24.64 -6.67 23.00
C MET A 16 -24.66 -6.91 21.49
N LEU A 17 -24.78 -5.84 20.71
CA LEU A 17 -24.44 -5.87 19.28
C LEU A 17 -22.91 -6.10 19.20
N PRO A 18 -22.45 -7.18 18.53
CA PRO A 18 -21.04 -7.34 18.28
C PRO A 18 -20.59 -6.16 17.40
N ALA A 19 -19.64 -5.36 17.87
CA ALA A 19 -18.92 -4.41 17.05
C ALA A 19 -18.23 -5.24 15.95
N MET A 20 -18.76 -5.20 14.73
CA MET A 20 -18.09 -5.78 13.57
C MET A 20 -16.84 -4.91 13.33
N LEU A 21 -15.72 -5.37 13.84
CA LEU A 21 -14.40 -4.92 13.40
C LEU A 21 -14.31 -5.28 11.92
N PHE A 22 -14.51 -4.31 11.05
CA PHE A 22 -14.25 -4.47 9.62
C PHE A 22 -12.74 -4.63 9.46
N ALA A 23 -12.26 -5.86 9.44
CA ALA A 23 -10.90 -6.13 9.02
C ALA A 23 -10.78 -5.67 7.56
N GLN A 24 -9.75 -4.89 7.28
CA GLN A 24 -9.46 -4.44 5.92
C GLN A 24 -9.30 -5.65 4.99
N ALA A 25 -9.97 -5.63 3.85
CA ALA A 25 -9.96 -6.75 2.93
C ALA A 25 -8.59 -6.92 2.25
N ASP A 26 -8.15 -8.17 2.14
CA ASP A 26 -7.09 -8.52 1.20
C ASP A 26 -7.64 -8.44 -0.22
N PHE A 27 -6.80 -8.12 -1.19
CA PHE A 27 -7.26 -7.97 -2.58
C PHE A 27 -6.12 -8.12 -3.59
N SER A 28 -6.50 -8.29 -4.85
CA SER A 28 -5.63 -8.06 -6.01
C SER A 28 -6.25 -7.04 -6.94
N ALA A 29 -5.43 -6.35 -7.74
CA ALA A 29 -5.88 -5.37 -8.71
C ALA A 29 -4.88 -5.19 -9.85
N ASP A 30 -5.36 -4.67 -10.97
CA ASP A 30 -4.52 -4.18 -12.05
C ASP A 30 -4.15 -2.72 -11.77
N VAL A 31 -2.88 -2.36 -12.00
CA VAL A 31 -2.38 -0.99 -11.82
C VAL A 31 -2.30 -0.32 -13.18
N VAL A 32 -3.03 0.76 -13.36
CA VAL A 32 -3.03 1.58 -14.58
C VAL A 32 -2.34 2.90 -14.27
N ASN A 33 -1.18 3.13 -14.88
CA ASN A 33 -0.46 4.39 -14.76
C ASN A 33 -0.91 5.36 -15.85
N ASN A 34 -1.18 6.60 -15.47
CA ASN A 34 -1.57 7.69 -16.36
C ASN A 34 -0.38 8.63 -16.69
N SER A 35 0.83 8.28 -16.26
CA SER A 35 2.04 8.95 -16.73
C SER A 35 2.24 8.53 -18.19
N GLY A 36 2.35 9.48 -19.11
CA GLY A 36 2.47 9.24 -20.56
C GLY A 36 3.71 8.43 -21.01
N ASP A 37 4.25 7.64 -20.11
CA ASP A 37 5.37 6.74 -20.35
C ASP A 37 4.85 5.42 -20.91
N ALA A 38 4.89 5.33 -22.26
CA ALA A 38 4.49 4.14 -23.02
C ALA A 38 5.35 2.89 -22.70
N SER A 39 6.43 3.04 -21.92
CA SER A 39 7.29 1.94 -21.49
C SER A 39 6.71 1.13 -20.32
N SER A 40 5.64 1.60 -19.71
CA SER A 40 4.98 0.93 -18.59
C SER A 40 4.04 -0.16 -19.09
N GLY A 41 4.52 -1.40 -19.17
CA GLY A 41 3.70 -2.58 -19.40
C GLY A 41 2.65 -2.80 -18.28
N PRO A 42 1.79 -3.81 -18.44
CA PRO A 42 0.78 -4.14 -17.44
C PRO A 42 1.41 -4.42 -16.09
N ALA A 43 0.80 -3.89 -15.03
CA ALA A 43 1.25 -4.09 -13.68
C ALA A 43 0.10 -4.63 -12.82
N LYS A 44 0.43 -5.46 -11.85
CA LYS A 44 -0.52 -6.07 -10.93
C LYS A 44 -0.07 -5.89 -9.48
N ILE A 45 -1.03 -5.70 -8.60
CA ILE A 45 -0.80 -5.63 -7.16
C ILE A 45 -1.60 -6.71 -6.44
N TYR A 46 -0.98 -7.29 -5.43
CA TYR A 46 -1.61 -8.18 -4.46
C TYR A 46 -1.35 -7.61 -3.07
N VAL A 47 -2.38 -7.49 -2.26
CA VAL A 47 -2.29 -6.89 -0.94
C VAL A 47 -2.90 -7.83 0.08
N SER A 48 -2.15 -8.15 1.13
CA SER A 48 -2.61 -8.82 2.33
C SER A 48 -2.54 -7.87 3.52
N LYS A 49 -2.96 -8.31 4.69
CA LYS A 49 -2.89 -7.52 5.93
C LYS A 49 -1.50 -6.90 6.16
N ASP A 50 -0.46 -7.69 5.98
CA ASP A 50 0.89 -7.35 6.42
C ASP A 50 1.89 -7.21 5.26
N LYS A 51 1.49 -7.54 4.03
CA LYS A 51 2.40 -7.58 2.88
C LYS A 51 1.73 -7.08 1.61
N MET A 52 2.55 -6.59 0.72
CA MET A 52 2.16 -6.22 -0.64
C MET A 52 3.15 -6.83 -1.64
N ARG A 53 2.62 -7.33 -2.75
CA ARG A 53 3.41 -7.73 -3.92
C ARG A 53 3.00 -6.87 -5.10
N PHE A 54 3.98 -6.32 -5.77
CA PHE A 54 3.81 -5.58 -7.01
C PHE A 54 4.55 -6.31 -8.13
N GLU A 55 3.88 -6.56 -9.22
CA GLU A 55 4.44 -7.18 -10.42
C GLU A 55 4.30 -6.20 -11.59
N LYS A 56 5.39 -5.94 -12.28
CA LYS A 56 5.43 -5.13 -13.49
C LYS A 56 6.10 -5.92 -14.60
N GLN A 57 5.48 -5.94 -15.75
CA GLN A 57 6.08 -6.43 -16.96
C GLN A 57 6.62 -5.24 -17.77
N GLU A 58 7.91 -5.18 -18.01
CA GLU A 58 8.49 -4.15 -18.85
C GLU A 58 8.30 -4.48 -20.33
N SER A 59 8.26 -3.45 -21.17
CA SER A 59 8.15 -3.62 -22.64
C SER A 59 9.33 -4.38 -23.24
N SER A 60 10.47 -4.39 -22.53
CA SER A 60 11.66 -5.18 -22.86
C SER A 60 11.53 -6.69 -22.60
N GLY A 61 10.40 -7.12 -22.01
CA GLY A 61 10.16 -8.51 -21.60
C GLY A 61 10.68 -8.85 -20.21
N HIS A 62 11.38 -7.93 -19.54
CA HIS A 62 11.84 -8.16 -18.16
C HIS A 62 10.68 -8.01 -17.18
N ALA A 63 10.56 -8.98 -16.28
CA ALA A 63 9.58 -8.94 -15.20
C ALA A 63 10.22 -8.39 -13.92
N GLY A 64 9.68 -7.30 -13.38
CA GLY A 64 10.06 -6.78 -12.07
C GLY A 64 9.04 -7.19 -11.02
N THR A 65 9.50 -7.79 -9.93
CA THR A 65 8.65 -8.13 -8.80
C THR A 65 9.20 -7.50 -7.53
N VAL A 66 8.33 -6.83 -6.78
CA VAL A 66 8.67 -6.23 -5.49
C VAL A 66 7.73 -6.78 -4.44
N ILE A 67 8.28 -7.28 -3.33
CA ILE A 67 7.51 -7.70 -2.15
C ILE A 67 7.84 -6.73 -1.02
N ILE A 68 6.82 -6.15 -0.42
CA ILE A 68 6.94 -5.25 0.74
C ILE A 68 6.32 -5.94 1.94
N ASN A 69 7.05 -5.97 3.04
CA ASN A 69 6.56 -6.42 4.33
C ASN A 69 6.41 -5.20 5.26
N PHE A 70 5.16 -4.87 5.60
CA PHE A 70 4.84 -3.71 6.43
C PHE A 70 5.20 -3.91 7.90
N VAL A 71 5.31 -5.16 8.36
CA VAL A 71 5.68 -5.49 9.76
C VAL A 71 7.18 -5.35 9.97
N THR A 72 7.99 -5.98 9.10
CA THR A 72 9.45 -5.93 9.20
C THR A 72 10.05 -4.67 8.57
N GLN A 73 9.24 -3.87 7.88
CA GLN A 73 9.68 -2.68 7.14
C GLN A 73 10.78 -3.02 6.10
N THR A 74 10.62 -4.16 5.42
CA THR A 74 11.57 -4.63 4.40
C THR A 74 10.93 -4.67 3.02
N THR A 75 11.79 -4.58 2.02
CA THR A 75 11.44 -4.68 0.60
C THR A 75 12.37 -5.69 -0.06
N ASP A 76 11.79 -6.71 -0.68
CA ASP A 76 12.49 -7.68 -1.53
C ASP A 76 12.24 -7.33 -3.00
N ILE A 77 13.30 -7.08 -3.75
CA ILE A 77 13.26 -6.83 -5.19
C ILE A 77 13.74 -8.11 -5.88
N LEU A 78 12.83 -8.79 -6.55
CA LEU A 78 13.08 -10.06 -7.20
C LEU A 78 13.50 -9.85 -8.66
N MET A 79 14.51 -10.59 -9.08
CA MET A 79 14.99 -10.69 -10.46
C MET A 79 14.75 -12.12 -10.95
N PRO A 80 13.56 -12.44 -11.49
CA PRO A 80 13.17 -13.82 -11.80
C PRO A 80 14.09 -14.51 -12.80
N GLU A 81 14.57 -13.78 -13.80
CA GLU A 81 15.45 -14.33 -14.85
C GLU A 81 16.80 -14.83 -14.29
N ARG A 82 17.26 -14.21 -13.20
CA ARG A 82 18.53 -14.56 -12.55
C ARG A 82 18.35 -15.41 -11.30
N LYS A 83 17.12 -15.66 -10.89
CA LYS A 83 16.78 -16.29 -9.62
C LYS A 83 17.51 -15.65 -8.44
N MET A 84 17.52 -14.32 -8.41
CA MET A 84 18.19 -13.52 -7.39
C MET A 84 17.22 -12.50 -6.80
N TYR A 85 17.50 -12.03 -5.59
CA TYR A 85 16.76 -10.94 -5.00
C TYR A 85 17.67 -10.03 -4.17
N ILE A 86 17.24 -8.79 -4.01
CA ILE A 86 17.86 -7.79 -3.12
C ILE A 86 16.86 -7.48 -2.03
N GLU A 87 17.29 -7.59 -0.78
CA GLU A 87 16.53 -7.15 0.39
C GLU A 87 17.07 -5.80 0.87
N SER A 88 16.18 -4.87 1.14
CA SER A 88 16.51 -3.53 1.66
C SER A 88 15.48 -3.07 2.68
N ALA A 89 15.80 -2.07 3.47
CA ALA A 89 14.80 -1.38 4.27
C ALA A 89 13.75 -0.72 3.34
N MET A 90 12.50 -0.66 3.79
CA MET A 90 11.40 -0.08 3.02
C MET A 90 11.71 1.36 2.60
N GLY A 91 11.50 1.67 1.33
CA GLY A 91 11.82 2.99 0.75
C GLY A 91 13.30 3.24 0.47
N GLN A 92 14.17 2.25 0.65
CA GLN A 92 15.60 2.30 0.35
C GLN A 92 15.99 1.27 -0.71
N GLY A 93 17.15 1.47 -1.35
CA GLY A 93 17.71 0.54 -2.33
C GLY A 93 17.46 0.94 -3.78
N PRO A 94 18.21 0.31 -4.71
CA PRO A 94 18.05 0.54 -6.15
C PRO A 94 16.69 0.00 -6.61
N GLY A 95 15.93 0.84 -7.33
CA GLY A 95 14.60 0.47 -7.83
C GLY A 95 13.51 0.51 -6.77
N ALA A 96 13.79 0.90 -5.53
CA ALA A 96 12.74 1.18 -4.56
C ALA A 96 11.80 2.23 -5.17
N PRO A 97 10.49 1.96 -5.22
CA PRO A 97 9.53 2.89 -5.79
C PRO A 97 9.57 4.19 -4.98
N ARG A 98 10.27 5.21 -5.47
CA ARG A 98 10.36 6.53 -4.83
C ARG A 98 9.02 7.27 -4.80
N THR A 99 8.05 6.79 -5.57
CA THR A 99 6.75 7.43 -5.81
C THR A 99 5.58 6.69 -5.18
N PHE A 100 5.78 5.49 -4.64
CA PHE A 100 4.70 4.72 -4.05
C PHE A 100 4.88 4.63 -2.54
N ASN A 101 4.46 5.67 -1.84
CA ASN A 101 4.10 5.52 -0.44
C ASN A 101 2.76 4.76 -0.38
N PHE A 102 2.73 3.53 -0.92
CA PHE A 102 1.64 2.62 -0.64
C PHE A 102 1.72 2.30 0.83
N PHE A 103 0.75 2.77 1.54
CA PHE A 103 0.54 2.41 2.93
C PHE A 103 -0.87 1.90 3.06
N ARG A 104 -1.07 1.04 3.99
CA ARG A 104 -2.39 0.65 4.40
C ARG A 104 -2.82 1.61 5.48
N ALA A 105 -3.79 2.48 5.17
CA ALA A 105 -4.35 3.37 6.15
C ALA A 105 -5.21 2.57 7.14
N ALA A 106 -4.84 2.57 8.41
CA ALA A 106 -5.65 1.94 9.45
C ALA A 106 -7.00 2.65 9.58
N ASP A 107 -6.99 3.96 9.37
CA ASP A 107 -8.18 4.81 9.31
C ASP A 107 -8.17 5.68 8.05
N ALA A 108 -9.01 5.31 7.07
CA ALA A 108 -9.12 6.06 5.83
C ALA A 108 -9.67 7.48 6.02
N GLU A 109 -10.36 7.77 7.13
CA GLU A 109 -10.88 9.11 7.44
C GLU A 109 -9.80 10.04 8.01
N ASN A 110 -8.71 9.50 8.53
CA ASN A 110 -7.60 10.23 9.16
C ASN A 110 -6.23 9.89 8.55
N ALA A 111 -6.18 9.51 7.27
CA ALA A 111 -4.98 9.04 6.59
C ALA A 111 -3.84 10.06 6.55
N CYS A 112 -4.09 11.35 6.70
CA CYS A 112 -3.05 12.37 6.78
C CYS A 112 -2.06 12.17 7.93
N ASP A 113 -2.52 11.67 9.07
CA ASP A 113 -1.65 11.45 10.23
C ASP A 113 -0.70 10.28 10.00
N GLU A 114 -1.16 9.24 9.33
CA GLU A 114 -0.31 8.12 8.92
C GLU A 114 0.66 8.53 7.82
N TRP A 115 0.18 9.28 6.83
CA TRP A 115 1.01 9.80 5.75
C TRP A 115 2.15 10.68 6.28
N LYS A 116 1.89 11.57 7.23
CA LYS A 116 2.93 12.42 7.85
C LYS A 116 4.02 11.60 8.54
N LYS A 117 3.65 10.52 9.22
CA LYS A 117 4.62 9.61 9.87
C LYS A 117 5.52 8.90 8.84
N LEU A 118 4.94 8.47 7.71
CA LEU A 118 5.65 7.76 6.66
C LEU A 118 6.48 8.67 5.77
N ALA A 119 6.00 9.88 5.49
CA ALA A 119 6.67 10.81 4.58
C ALA A 119 8.03 11.29 5.11
N ASN A 120 8.22 11.30 6.43
CA ASN A 120 9.45 11.72 7.13
C ASN A 120 10.11 12.97 6.52
N LYS A 121 9.29 13.86 5.91
CA LYS A 121 9.73 15.10 5.25
C LYS A 121 9.08 16.27 5.96
N PRO A 122 9.86 17.12 6.64
CA PRO A 122 9.35 18.35 7.23
C PRO A 122 8.83 19.29 6.12
N GLY A 123 7.77 20.03 6.41
CA GLY A 123 7.26 21.11 5.55
C GLY A 123 6.14 20.71 4.56
N GLY A 124 5.77 19.44 4.46
CA GLY A 124 4.60 19.03 3.67
C GLY A 124 3.28 19.22 4.46
N THR A 125 2.19 19.48 3.74
CA THR A 125 0.84 19.55 4.30
C THR A 125 -0.04 18.48 3.69
N CYS A 126 -1.03 18.01 4.45
CA CYS A 126 -2.05 17.07 3.99
C CYS A 126 -3.39 17.46 4.62
N HIS A 127 -4.47 17.41 3.84
CA HIS A 127 -5.82 17.59 4.35
C HIS A 127 -6.84 16.76 3.55
N LYS A 128 -7.93 16.37 4.21
CA LYS A 128 -9.08 15.73 3.57
C LYS A 128 -9.80 16.78 2.69
N VAL A 129 -10.08 16.40 1.44
CA VAL A 129 -10.84 17.22 0.49
C VAL A 129 -12.32 16.88 0.54
N GLY A 130 -12.66 15.57 0.62
CA GLY A 130 -14.03 15.08 0.64
C GLY A 130 -14.10 13.64 0.17
N ASP A 131 -15.31 13.19 -0.15
CA ASP A 131 -15.55 11.84 -0.61
C ASP A 131 -15.86 11.86 -2.12
N GLU A 132 -15.28 10.92 -2.85
CA GLU A 132 -15.49 10.73 -4.29
C GLU A 132 -15.67 9.25 -4.62
N VAL A 133 -16.34 8.96 -5.74
CA VAL A 133 -16.46 7.60 -6.27
C VAL A 133 -15.38 7.36 -7.33
N VAL A 134 -14.55 6.34 -7.14
CA VAL A 134 -13.51 5.92 -8.06
C VAL A 134 -13.81 4.50 -8.54
N ASN A 135 -14.05 4.32 -9.85
CA ASN A 135 -14.36 3.01 -10.45
C ASN A 135 -15.48 2.26 -9.70
N GLY A 136 -16.54 2.98 -9.27
CA GLY A 136 -17.69 2.44 -8.54
C GLY A 136 -17.46 2.20 -7.04
N ARG A 137 -16.32 2.63 -6.49
CA ARG A 137 -15.96 2.47 -5.07
C ARG A 137 -15.94 3.82 -4.35
N SER A 138 -16.59 3.91 -3.19
CA SER A 138 -16.48 5.08 -2.34
C SER A 138 -15.03 5.25 -1.88
N SER A 139 -14.53 6.46 -1.92
CA SER A 139 -13.14 6.77 -1.58
C SER A 139 -13.05 8.13 -0.92
N VAL A 140 -12.17 8.27 0.05
CA VAL A 140 -11.84 9.54 0.70
C VAL A 140 -10.69 10.17 -0.06
N LYS A 141 -10.90 11.40 -0.53
CA LYS A 141 -9.89 12.16 -1.26
C LYS A 141 -9.09 13.05 -0.34
N TYR A 142 -7.79 13.01 -0.50
CA TYR A 142 -6.84 13.86 0.18
C TYR A 142 -6.03 14.69 -0.80
N GLU A 143 -5.69 15.91 -0.40
CA GLU A 143 -4.68 16.74 -1.03
C GLU A 143 -3.43 16.75 -0.18
N GLY A 144 -2.28 16.45 -0.80
CA GLY A 144 -0.96 16.61 -0.23
C GLY A 144 -0.23 17.74 -0.95
N ARG A 145 0.53 18.52 -0.19
CA ARG A 145 1.43 19.55 -0.75
C ARG A 145 2.83 19.32 -0.21
N SER A 146 3.82 19.22 -1.09
CA SER A 146 5.22 19.11 -0.70
C SER A 146 5.77 20.44 -0.19
N ALA A 147 6.93 20.41 0.45
CA ALA A 147 7.64 21.62 0.87
C ALA A 147 7.97 22.55 -0.32
N ASP A 148 8.19 21.98 -1.51
CA ASP A 148 8.46 22.70 -2.76
C ASP A 148 7.17 23.24 -3.43
N GLY A 149 6.00 23.03 -2.81
CA GLY A 149 4.71 23.52 -3.28
C GLY A 149 4.01 22.62 -4.30
N ASP A 150 4.58 21.48 -4.70
CA ASP A 150 3.93 20.55 -5.61
C ASP A 150 2.69 19.90 -4.94
N VAL A 151 1.57 19.91 -5.66
CA VAL A 151 0.29 19.37 -5.20
C VAL A 151 0.10 17.97 -5.73
N SER A 152 -0.42 17.09 -4.88
CA SER A 152 -0.81 15.73 -5.21
C SER A 152 -2.15 15.37 -4.58
N TYR A 153 -2.85 14.44 -5.18
CA TYR A 153 -4.11 13.90 -4.68
C TYR A 153 -4.02 12.39 -4.53
N VAL A 154 -4.67 11.86 -3.50
CA VAL A 154 -4.83 10.42 -3.30
C VAL A 154 -6.28 10.12 -2.90
N TRP A 155 -6.82 9.02 -3.40
CA TRP A 155 -8.16 8.52 -3.07
C TRP A 155 -7.99 7.18 -2.36
N ILE A 156 -8.42 7.12 -1.10
CA ILE A 156 -8.31 5.94 -0.26
C ILE A 156 -9.69 5.30 -0.12
N ASP A 157 -9.78 4.04 -0.50
CA ASP A 157 -10.98 3.22 -0.27
C ASP A 157 -11.03 2.78 1.21
N PRO A 158 -12.06 3.14 1.98
CA PRO A 158 -12.15 2.82 3.40
C PRO A 158 -12.20 1.31 3.67
N LYS A 159 -12.83 0.54 2.78
CA LYS A 159 -12.96 -0.92 2.92
C LYS A 159 -11.63 -1.63 2.73
N LEU A 160 -10.80 -1.13 1.82
CA LEU A 160 -9.47 -1.67 1.57
C LEU A 160 -8.42 -1.06 2.50
N GLY A 161 -8.66 0.14 3.05
CA GLY A 161 -7.64 0.94 3.71
C GLY A 161 -6.47 1.25 2.78
N PHE A 162 -6.73 1.43 1.47
CA PHE A 162 -5.67 1.47 0.47
C PHE A 162 -5.95 2.51 -0.63
N PRO A 163 -4.91 3.19 -1.15
CA PRO A 163 -5.03 4.09 -2.28
C PRO A 163 -5.54 3.36 -3.53
N VAL A 164 -6.68 3.80 -4.07
CA VAL A 164 -7.25 3.27 -5.31
C VAL A 164 -7.03 4.19 -6.51
N LYS A 165 -6.65 5.44 -6.25
CA LYS A 165 -6.24 6.41 -7.28
C LYS A 165 -5.26 7.41 -6.68
N TRP A 166 -4.33 7.86 -7.49
CA TRP A 166 -3.38 8.92 -7.13
C TRP A 166 -3.11 9.82 -8.32
N GLN A 167 -2.78 11.08 -8.05
CA GLN A 167 -2.46 12.07 -9.05
C GLN A 167 -1.44 13.05 -8.50
N GLY A 168 -0.32 13.18 -9.17
CA GLY A 168 0.71 14.20 -8.92
C GLY A 168 0.90 15.08 -10.15
N LYS A 169 1.90 15.95 -10.10
CA LYS A 169 2.21 16.89 -11.20
C LYS A 169 2.51 16.20 -12.53
N ASN A 170 3.34 15.15 -12.49
CA ASN A 170 3.82 14.42 -13.68
C ASN A 170 3.56 12.92 -13.58
N SER A 171 2.80 12.47 -12.61
CA SER A 171 2.54 11.06 -12.37
C SER A 171 1.12 10.87 -11.86
N GLY A 172 0.52 9.76 -12.22
CA GLY A 172 -0.81 9.40 -11.73
C GLY A 172 -1.11 7.95 -12.07
N GLY A 173 -2.18 7.44 -11.48
CA GLY A 173 -2.65 6.11 -11.76
C GLY A 173 -3.85 5.74 -10.92
N GLU A 174 -4.36 4.56 -11.18
CA GLU A 174 -5.50 4.01 -10.46
C GLU A 174 -5.45 2.48 -10.44
N LEU A 175 -6.16 1.91 -9.50
CA LEU A 175 -6.43 0.47 -9.46
C LEU A 175 -7.70 0.16 -10.22
N ARG A 176 -7.63 -0.87 -11.06
CA ARG A 176 -8.78 -1.42 -11.79
C ARG A 176 -8.93 -2.91 -11.49
N ASN A 177 -10.09 -3.46 -11.81
CA ASN A 177 -10.38 -4.89 -11.66
C ASN A 177 -10.05 -5.40 -10.25
N ILE A 178 -10.37 -4.61 -9.22
CA ILE A 178 -10.12 -4.96 -7.82
C ILE A 178 -10.94 -6.20 -7.46
N LYS A 179 -10.25 -7.24 -6.99
CA LYS A 179 -10.83 -8.49 -6.53
C LYS A 179 -10.50 -8.68 -5.05
N GLU A 180 -11.50 -8.47 -4.20
CA GLU A 180 -11.37 -8.70 -2.77
C GLU A 180 -11.35 -10.20 -2.46
N GLY A 181 -10.59 -10.60 -1.46
CA GLY A 181 -10.46 -11.97 -0.97
C GLY A 181 -9.03 -12.31 -0.59
N THR A 182 -8.90 -13.37 0.20
CA THR A 182 -7.61 -13.86 0.70
C THR A 182 -6.64 -14.12 -0.45
N GLN A 183 -5.42 -13.62 -0.29
CA GLN A 183 -4.33 -13.83 -1.23
C GLN A 183 -3.44 -14.99 -0.75
N SER A 184 -2.93 -15.80 -1.69
CA SER A 184 -2.04 -16.91 -1.34
C SER A 184 -0.77 -16.41 -0.65
N ALA A 185 -0.39 -17.04 0.47
CA ALA A 185 0.83 -16.68 1.22
C ALA A 185 2.11 -16.82 0.36
N SER A 186 2.11 -17.74 -0.61
CA SER A 186 3.24 -17.93 -1.54
C SER A 186 3.54 -16.71 -2.42
N LEU A 187 2.53 -15.85 -2.67
CA LEU A 187 2.74 -14.61 -3.41
C LEU A 187 3.68 -13.65 -2.68
N PHE A 188 3.75 -13.73 -1.36
CA PHE A 188 4.49 -12.81 -0.50
C PHE A 188 5.77 -13.42 0.07
N SER A 189 6.30 -14.43 -0.59
CA SER A 189 7.55 -15.08 -0.21
C SER A 189 8.53 -15.04 -1.37
N VAL A 190 9.81 -14.87 -1.06
CA VAL A 190 10.89 -15.11 -2.03
C VAL A 190 10.93 -16.61 -2.32
N PRO A 191 10.93 -17.05 -3.59
CA PRO A 191 11.05 -18.48 -3.92
C PRO A 191 12.35 -19.08 -3.36
N GLY A 192 12.27 -20.33 -2.90
CA GLY A 192 13.40 -20.98 -2.21
C GLY A 192 14.63 -21.26 -3.07
N ASP A 193 14.50 -21.15 -4.40
CA ASP A 193 15.59 -21.29 -5.37
C ASP A 193 16.26 -19.96 -5.75
N TYR A 194 15.87 -18.84 -5.07
CA TYR A 194 16.47 -17.53 -5.28
C TYR A 194 17.64 -17.30 -4.33
N GLN A 195 18.68 -16.66 -4.84
CA GLN A 195 19.87 -16.28 -4.05
C GLN A 195 19.80 -14.79 -3.68
N LYS A 196 20.09 -14.49 -2.42
CA LYS A 196 20.19 -13.11 -1.94
C LYS A 196 21.46 -12.46 -2.52
N LEU A 197 21.28 -11.31 -3.17
CA LEU A 197 22.38 -10.48 -3.63
C LEU A 197 22.75 -9.48 -2.53
N ASP A 198 23.98 -9.60 -2.03
CA ASP A 198 24.51 -8.66 -1.04
C ASP A 198 25.16 -7.46 -1.76
N MET A 199 24.48 -6.32 -1.69
CA MET A 199 24.96 -5.07 -2.30
C MET A 199 26.19 -4.48 -1.58
N GLY A 200 26.43 -4.87 -0.31
CA GLY A 200 27.60 -4.43 0.47
C GLY A 200 28.94 -4.96 -0.05
N ASN A 201 28.92 -6.06 -0.80
CA ASN A 201 30.11 -6.70 -1.36
C ASN A 201 30.35 -6.40 -2.84
N MET A 202 29.48 -5.61 -3.49
CA MET A 202 29.73 -5.17 -4.86
C MET A 202 30.78 -4.05 -4.88
N ARG A 203 32.06 -4.44 -4.97
CA ARG A 203 33.10 -3.52 -5.48
C ARG A 203 32.73 -3.18 -6.93
N MET A 204 32.39 -1.93 -7.18
CA MET A 204 32.32 -1.43 -8.57
C MET A 204 33.70 -1.62 -9.21
N PRO A 205 33.83 -2.38 -10.30
CA PRO A 205 35.07 -2.42 -11.06
C PRO A 205 35.24 -1.03 -11.68
N GLY A 206 36.20 -0.22 -11.22
CA GLY A 206 36.59 1.00 -11.92
C GLY A 206 36.62 2.29 -11.12
N GLY A 207 36.65 2.27 -9.80
CA GLY A 207 37.02 3.45 -9.01
C GLY A 207 38.52 3.52 -8.78
N THR A 208 39.27 4.11 -9.70
CA THR A 208 40.65 4.58 -9.44
C THR A 208 40.58 5.65 -8.36
N ALA A 209 41.22 5.38 -7.21
CA ALA A 209 41.44 6.38 -6.18
C ALA A 209 42.27 7.54 -6.79
N PRO A 210 41.90 8.82 -6.57
CA PRO A 210 42.79 9.90 -6.90
C PRO A 210 43.96 9.92 -5.89
N HIS A 211 45.15 10.00 -6.43
CA HIS A 211 46.39 10.27 -5.70
C HIS A 211 46.45 11.73 -5.20
#